data_f25ee0c470d24998dfc7bfa8ab7003b0
#
_entry.id   f25ee0c470d24998dfc7bfa8ab7003b0
#
_cell.length_a   1.000
_cell.length_b   1.000
_cell.length_c   1.000
_cell.angle_alpha   90.00
_cell.angle_beta   90.00
_cell.angle_gamma   90.00
#
_symmetry.space_group_name_H-M   'P 1'
#
loop_
_entity.id
_entity.type
_entity.pdbx_description
1 polymer ?
#
loop_
_entity_poly.entity_id
_entity_poly.type
_entity_poly.pdbx_seq_one_letter_code
_entity_poly.pdbx_strand_id
1 'polypeptide(L)'
;MPSIIGIDLGTTHSLAAVWRNNEATLIPNALGDVLTPSCISVDDDGSILVGRPAHDRLHTHPERTAANFKRYMGTNRNVSLSVRTLRPEELSSLVLKSLKADAEAFLGEPVQDAVIAVPAYFSDAQRKATRIAGELAGLNVLRLVNEPTAASLAYGVHRRDSERKFLIFDLGGGTFDVSVLDFFEGVMEVRASTGDNFLGGEDFTEALVALFCQRNNLRAEALTPIAAQRLHQQAERAKRLLTQNGADSVTLKLTVGDAEHGLELDAAAAERTCEHLLQRLRKPVERALRDSKIAVDALDEIILVGGASRMPMVRKLVSKMFGRLPAAHLNPDEVVALGAAVQAGLVTRDAGLDEMVLTDVAPYSLGIDTAMQVGANQYVPGHFLPIIERNTIVPVSRMQRIFTVSDRQQILSIKVFQGEARLTADNVPLGEFTLDVPVKPAGQAGADVRFTYDINGVLEVEATAFPDGVKREMVIEENPGVLTPEEIRERLAALAALKIHPRDQLENRTLLTRADRVYEETLGEHRQYLAAHIARFQSLLERQNAEEIAHARSELNALLDRFDVHVTY
;
A
#
# COMPACT_ATOMS: atom_id res chain seq x y z
N MET A 1 6.85 -29.33 7.88
CA MET A 1 7.54 -28.06 7.63
C MET A 1 7.32 -27.20 8.84
N PRO A 2 8.27 -26.37 9.28
CA PRO A 2 8.00 -25.44 10.37
C PRO A 2 6.82 -24.54 10.03
N SER A 3 6.04 -24.19 11.05
CA SER A 3 4.84 -23.35 10.86
C SER A 3 5.25 -21.92 10.50
N ILE A 4 4.58 -21.33 9.49
CA ILE A 4 4.68 -19.92 9.13
C ILE A 4 3.50 -19.19 9.75
N ILE A 5 3.74 -18.11 10.49
CA ILE A 5 2.66 -17.30 11.07
C ILE A 5 2.34 -16.08 10.22
N GLY A 6 1.05 -15.74 10.14
CA GLY A 6 0.57 -14.46 9.62
C GLY A 6 0.42 -13.47 10.76
N ILE A 7 0.93 -12.25 10.58
CA ILE A 7 0.88 -11.20 11.62
C ILE A 7 0.21 -9.96 11.05
N ASP A 8 -0.76 -9.43 11.78
CA ASP A 8 -1.20 -8.05 11.67
C ASP A 8 -0.48 -7.21 12.72
N LEU A 9 0.48 -6.41 12.30
CA LEU A 9 1.19 -5.45 13.15
C LEU A 9 0.44 -4.12 13.14
N GLY A 10 -0.62 -4.00 13.94
CA GLY A 10 -1.48 -2.81 13.95
C GLY A 10 -0.93 -1.63 14.76
N THR A 11 -1.47 -0.43 14.54
CA THR A 11 -1.10 0.79 15.29
C THR A 11 -1.50 0.70 16.76
N THR A 12 -2.68 0.14 17.04
CA THR A 12 -3.25 0.04 18.40
C THR A 12 -3.24 -1.37 18.95
N HIS A 13 -3.49 -2.36 18.12
CA HIS A 13 -3.48 -3.78 18.47
C HIS A 13 -2.79 -4.57 17.37
N SER A 14 -2.10 -5.63 17.77
CA SER A 14 -1.46 -6.58 16.88
C SER A 14 -1.98 -7.98 17.15
N LEU A 15 -2.03 -8.81 16.10
CA LEU A 15 -2.53 -10.17 16.15
C LEU A 15 -1.60 -11.11 15.40
N ALA A 16 -1.60 -12.38 15.81
CA ALA A 16 -0.98 -13.47 15.06
C ALA A 16 -2.02 -14.54 14.72
N ALA A 17 -1.83 -15.18 13.57
CA ALA A 17 -2.66 -16.30 13.11
C ALA A 17 -1.78 -17.33 12.39
N VAL A 18 -2.29 -18.54 12.24
CA VAL A 18 -1.60 -19.63 11.53
C VAL A 18 -2.57 -20.32 10.58
N TRP A 19 -2.07 -20.73 9.41
CA TRP A 19 -2.79 -21.60 8.49
C TRP A 19 -2.53 -23.06 8.85
N ARG A 20 -3.58 -23.79 9.24
CA ARG A 20 -3.50 -25.22 9.52
C ARG A 20 -4.85 -25.91 9.32
N ASN A 21 -4.85 -27.19 8.95
CA ASN A 21 -6.07 -27.96 8.74
C ASN A 21 -7.05 -27.30 7.73
N ASN A 22 -6.53 -26.63 6.70
CA ASN A 22 -7.29 -25.86 5.69
C ASN A 22 -8.08 -24.68 6.29
N GLU A 23 -7.65 -24.13 7.41
CA GLU A 23 -8.29 -23.00 8.07
C GLU A 23 -7.25 -22.02 8.66
N ALA A 24 -7.55 -20.72 8.59
CA ALA A 24 -6.79 -19.71 9.31
C ALA A 24 -7.28 -19.62 10.75
N THR A 25 -6.40 -19.81 11.71
CA THR A 25 -6.69 -19.84 13.15
C THR A 25 -5.93 -18.73 13.87
N LEU A 26 -6.65 -17.90 14.65
CA LEU A 26 -6.03 -16.87 15.49
C LEU A 26 -5.25 -17.51 16.64
N ILE A 27 -4.14 -16.89 17.00
CA ILE A 27 -3.27 -17.31 18.10
C ILE A 27 -3.55 -16.41 19.31
N PRO A 28 -4.01 -16.95 20.44
CA PRO A 28 -4.21 -16.18 21.67
C PRO A 28 -2.86 -15.85 22.32
N ASN A 29 -2.77 -14.70 22.96
CA ASN A 29 -1.64 -14.33 23.81
C ASN A 29 -1.69 -15.06 25.17
N ALA A 30 -0.68 -14.85 26.01
CA ALA A 30 -0.58 -15.48 27.34
C ALA A 30 -1.75 -15.15 28.28
N LEU A 31 -2.57 -14.13 28.01
CA LEU A 31 -3.77 -13.79 28.77
C LEU A 31 -5.05 -14.41 28.18
N GLY A 32 -4.96 -15.14 27.07
CA GLY A 32 -6.08 -15.75 26.36
C GLY A 32 -6.78 -14.80 25.37
N ASP A 33 -6.31 -13.56 25.23
CA ASP A 33 -6.86 -12.60 24.28
C ASP A 33 -6.19 -12.77 22.90
N VAL A 34 -6.94 -12.62 21.81
CA VAL A 34 -6.37 -12.63 20.45
C VAL A 34 -5.80 -11.27 20.05
N LEU A 35 -6.24 -10.20 20.71
CA LEU A 35 -5.79 -8.83 20.48
C LEU A 35 -4.71 -8.45 21.49
N THR A 36 -3.50 -8.20 21.04
CA THR A 36 -2.39 -7.71 21.87
C THR A 36 -2.21 -6.20 21.61
N PRO A 37 -2.39 -5.33 22.63
CA PRO A 37 -2.13 -3.91 22.47
C PRO A 37 -0.69 -3.64 21.97
N SER A 38 -0.54 -2.81 20.94
CA SER A 38 0.76 -2.37 20.43
C SER A 38 1.37 -1.30 21.35
N CYS A 39 1.71 -1.73 22.54
CA CYS A 39 2.16 -0.87 23.64
C CYS A 39 3.36 -1.49 24.34
N ILE A 40 4.35 -0.66 24.67
CA ILE A 40 5.61 -1.03 25.31
C ILE A 40 5.81 -0.16 26.55
N SER A 41 6.18 -0.74 27.68
CA SER A 41 6.58 0.00 28.87
C SER A 41 7.87 -0.55 29.46
N VAL A 42 8.69 0.32 30.03
CA VAL A 42 9.89 -0.07 30.79
C VAL A 42 9.56 -0.02 32.28
N ASP A 43 9.74 -1.14 32.97
CA ASP A 43 9.49 -1.24 34.42
C ASP A 43 10.63 -0.66 35.25
N ASP A 44 10.46 -0.59 36.56
CA ASP A 44 11.44 -0.01 37.49
C ASP A 44 12.75 -0.81 37.54
N ASP A 45 12.69 -2.11 37.34
CA ASP A 45 13.84 -3.01 37.26
C ASP A 45 14.52 -3.03 35.86
N GLY A 46 13.97 -2.26 34.90
CA GLY A 46 14.45 -2.18 33.52
C GLY A 46 13.90 -3.28 32.61
N SER A 47 13.02 -4.15 33.11
CA SER A 47 12.32 -5.14 32.27
C SER A 47 11.34 -4.48 31.31
N ILE A 48 11.05 -5.17 30.20
CA ILE A 48 10.16 -4.65 29.16
C ILE A 48 8.81 -5.36 29.28
N LEU A 49 7.77 -4.55 29.42
CA LEU A 49 6.39 -5.00 29.40
C LEU A 49 5.81 -4.73 27.99
N VAL A 50 5.05 -5.70 27.47
CA VAL A 50 4.40 -5.63 26.15
C VAL A 50 2.92 -5.92 26.30
N GLY A 51 2.10 -5.30 25.45
CA GLY A 51 0.67 -5.57 25.40
C GLY A 51 -0.12 -4.95 26.55
N ARG A 52 -1.05 -5.70 27.14
CA ARG A 52 -1.96 -5.23 28.18
C ARG A 52 -1.24 -4.66 29.41
N PRO A 53 -0.20 -5.31 29.98
CA PRO A 53 0.54 -4.76 31.10
C PRO A 53 1.19 -3.41 30.81
N ALA A 54 1.70 -3.21 29.59
CA ALA A 54 2.25 -1.93 29.15
C ALA A 54 1.14 -0.88 28.96
N HIS A 55 0.03 -1.27 28.35
CA HIS A 55 -1.10 -0.39 28.09
C HIS A 55 -1.70 0.18 29.39
N ASP A 56 -1.81 -0.63 30.44
CA ASP A 56 -2.33 -0.19 31.74
C ASP A 56 -1.40 0.85 32.40
N ARG A 57 -0.13 0.91 32.01
CA ARG A 57 0.85 1.90 32.51
C ARG A 57 0.83 3.24 31.76
N LEU A 58 0.11 3.37 30.66
CA LEU A 58 0.00 4.64 29.93
C LEU A 58 -0.45 5.82 30.82
N HIS A 59 -1.27 5.55 31.87
CA HIS A 59 -1.77 6.61 32.74
C HIS A 59 -0.91 6.84 33.97
N THR A 60 -0.19 5.83 34.43
CA THR A 60 0.60 5.89 35.66
C THR A 60 2.05 6.20 35.39
N HIS A 61 2.58 5.77 34.24
CA HIS A 61 3.97 5.93 33.85
C HIS A 61 4.11 6.33 32.36
N PRO A 62 3.48 7.44 31.92
CA PRO A 62 3.49 7.84 30.49
C PRO A 62 4.90 8.11 29.97
N GLU A 63 5.84 8.56 30.80
CA GLU A 63 7.24 8.81 30.44
C GLU A 63 8.06 7.53 30.21
N ARG A 64 7.51 6.37 30.57
CA ARG A 64 8.12 5.05 30.41
C ARG A 64 7.35 4.15 29.45
N THR A 65 6.29 4.67 28.83
CA THR A 65 5.35 3.87 28.05
C THR A 65 5.17 4.49 26.67
N ALA A 66 5.27 3.67 25.62
CA ALA A 66 5.06 4.06 24.23
C ALA A 66 3.90 3.32 23.61
N ALA A 67 3.07 4.04 22.86
CA ALA A 67 2.02 3.52 22.00
C ALA A 67 2.02 4.27 20.66
N ASN A 68 1.22 3.80 19.69
CA ASN A 68 1.02 4.46 18.38
C ASN A 68 2.32 4.67 17.56
N PHE A 69 3.40 3.99 17.88
CA PHE A 69 4.71 4.16 17.24
C PHE A 69 4.75 3.68 15.79
N LYS A 70 3.85 2.78 15.36
CA LYS A 70 3.73 2.33 13.96
C LYS A 70 3.52 3.51 12.99
N ARG A 71 2.84 4.59 13.42
CA ARG A 71 2.63 5.81 12.58
C ARG A 71 3.95 6.47 12.16
N TYR A 72 5.03 6.22 12.88
CA TYR A 72 6.34 6.83 12.66
C TYR A 72 7.37 5.85 12.10
N MET A 73 6.93 4.67 11.64
CA MET A 73 7.79 3.70 10.97
C MET A 73 8.50 4.36 9.77
N GLY A 74 9.78 4.03 9.59
CA GLY A 74 10.59 4.56 8.49
C GLY A 74 10.98 6.03 8.65
N THR A 75 10.71 6.67 9.79
CA THR A 75 11.15 8.04 10.11
C THR A 75 12.33 8.02 11.08
N ASN A 76 13.01 9.16 11.21
CA ASN A 76 14.11 9.35 12.17
C ASN A 76 13.62 9.71 13.59
N ARG A 77 12.32 9.54 13.88
CA ARG A 77 11.76 9.84 15.19
C ARG A 77 12.28 8.87 16.24
N ASN A 78 12.75 9.40 17.34
CA ASN A 78 13.13 8.63 18.52
C ASN A 78 12.06 8.79 19.61
N VAL A 79 11.78 7.69 20.30
CA VAL A 79 10.88 7.65 21.45
C VAL A 79 11.71 7.39 22.70
N SER A 80 11.67 8.33 23.65
CA SER A 80 12.37 8.20 24.93
C SER A 80 11.48 7.50 25.95
N LEU A 81 11.97 6.40 26.51
CA LEU A 81 11.34 5.61 27.55
C LEU A 81 12.27 5.61 28.78
N SER A 82 12.15 6.62 29.62
CA SER A 82 13.06 6.85 30.76
C SER A 82 14.53 6.95 30.26
N VAL A 83 15.35 5.96 30.59
CA VAL A 83 16.78 5.92 30.22
C VAL A 83 17.07 5.34 28.82
N ARG A 84 16.07 4.81 28.15
CA ARG A 84 16.19 4.22 26.82
C ARG A 84 15.59 5.12 25.77
N THR A 85 16.25 5.21 24.63
CA THR A 85 15.72 5.87 23.45
C THR A 85 15.66 4.84 22.33
N LEU A 86 14.46 4.60 21.80
CA LEU A 86 14.19 3.56 20.83
C LEU A 86 13.53 4.15 19.58
N ARG A 87 13.82 3.56 18.43
CA ARG A 87 13.18 3.89 17.16
C ARG A 87 11.86 3.14 17.01
N PRO A 88 10.94 3.59 16.14
CA PRO A 88 9.67 2.90 15.91
C PRO A 88 9.82 1.43 15.52
N GLU A 89 10.80 1.09 14.68
CA GLU A 89 11.09 -0.28 14.30
C GLU A 89 11.58 -1.15 15.47
N GLU A 90 12.34 -0.58 16.41
CA GLU A 90 12.79 -1.28 17.62
C GLU A 90 11.60 -1.54 18.57
N LEU A 91 10.72 -0.55 18.74
CA LEU A 91 9.49 -0.73 19.53
C LEU A 91 8.56 -1.79 18.90
N SER A 92 8.41 -1.76 17.58
CA SER A 92 7.62 -2.74 16.84
C SER A 92 8.21 -4.15 16.96
N SER A 93 9.54 -4.28 16.99
CA SER A 93 10.20 -5.58 17.16
C SER A 93 9.89 -6.23 18.50
N LEU A 94 9.71 -5.44 19.56
CA LEU A 94 9.32 -5.95 20.87
C LEU A 94 7.90 -6.53 20.87
N VAL A 95 6.96 -5.89 20.15
CA VAL A 95 5.60 -6.44 19.95
C VAL A 95 5.68 -7.73 19.13
N LEU A 96 6.42 -7.74 18.02
CA LEU A 96 6.59 -8.93 17.18
C LEU A 96 7.24 -10.08 17.95
N LYS A 97 8.20 -9.80 18.83
CA LYS A 97 8.83 -10.79 19.69
C LYS A 97 7.85 -11.40 20.69
N SER A 98 6.91 -10.60 21.22
CA SER A 98 5.83 -11.11 22.08
C SER A 98 4.89 -12.03 21.30
N LEU A 99 4.43 -11.60 20.11
CA LEU A 99 3.55 -12.42 19.26
C LEU A 99 4.23 -13.73 18.81
N LYS A 100 5.54 -13.69 18.54
CA LYS A 100 6.32 -14.90 18.27
C LYS A 100 6.31 -15.87 19.44
N ALA A 101 6.55 -15.37 20.66
CA ALA A 101 6.54 -16.20 21.86
C ALA A 101 5.15 -16.81 22.13
N ASP A 102 4.07 -16.04 21.90
CA ASP A 102 2.69 -16.53 22.00
C ASP A 102 2.43 -17.63 20.95
N ALA A 103 2.94 -17.44 19.72
CA ALA A 103 2.82 -18.45 18.66
C ALA A 103 3.60 -19.73 18.98
N GLU A 104 4.82 -19.63 19.47
CA GLU A 104 5.63 -20.77 19.89
C GLU A 104 4.96 -21.55 21.04
N ALA A 105 4.37 -20.85 22.00
CA ALA A 105 3.61 -21.47 23.08
C ALA A 105 2.34 -22.18 22.58
N PHE A 106 1.61 -21.57 21.64
CA PHE A 106 0.38 -22.13 21.07
C PHE A 106 0.64 -23.34 20.17
N LEU A 107 1.72 -23.29 19.36
CA LEU A 107 2.07 -24.33 18.40
C LEU A 107 2.86 -25.48 19.04
N GLY A 108 3.56 -25.21 20.14
CA GLY A 108 4.47 -26.17 20.78
C GLY A 108 5.78 -26.42 20.01
N GLU A 109 6.12 -25.54 19.08
CA GLU A 109 7.33 -25.60 18.25
C GLU A 109 7.93 -24.22 18.04
N PRO A 110 9.25 -24.11 17.73
CA PRO A 110 9.87 -22.83 17.38
C PRO A 110 9.28 -22.25 16.09
N VAL A 111 9.06 -20.94 16.10
CA VAL A 111 8.59 -20.18 14.95
C VAL A 111 9.72 -19.30 14.42
N GLN A 112 10.09 -19.49 13.15
CA GLN A 112 11.14 -18.72 12.49
C GLN A 112 10.63 -17.83 11.38
N ASP A 113 9.57 -18.25 10.67
CA ASP A 113 9.09 -17.62 9.46
C ASP A 113 7.77 -16.89 9.70
N ALA A 114 7.62 -15.71 9.07
CA ALA A 114 6.40 -14.92 9.16
C ALA A 114 6.02 -14.23 7.85
N VAL A 115 4.72 -14.03 7.66
CA VAL A 115 4.12 -13.08 6.73
C VAL A 115 3.56 -11.93 7.57
N ILE A 116 3.96 -10.69 7.29
CA ILE A 116 3.50 -9.52 8.06
C ILE A 116 2.65 -8.62 7.17
N ALA A 117 1.46 -8.25 7.66
CA ALA A 117 0.59 -7.30 6.98
C ALA A 117 1.07 -5.86 7.22
N VAL A 118 0.97 -5.05 6.17
CA VAL A 118 1.31 -3.62 6.16
C VAL A 118 0.21 -2.82 5.46
N PRO A 119 -0.05 -1.56 5.82
CA PRO A 119 -0.94 -0.69 5.07
C PRO A 119 -0.55 -0.66 3.59
N ALA A 120 -1.55 -0.68 2.71
CA ALA A 120 -1.30 -0.71 1.26
C ALA A 120 -0.55 0.54 0.81
N TYR A 121 -0.81 1.68 1.46
CA TYR A 121 -0.21 2.97 1.15
C TYR A 121 1.08 3.27 1.96
N PHE A 122 1.73 2.23 2.53
CA PHE A 122 3.06 2.40 3.12
C PHE A 122 4.10 2.68 2.05
N SER A 123 4.95 3.69 2.31
CA SER A 123 6.12 3.99 1.48
C SER A 123 7.18 2.89 1.63
N ASP A 124 8.15 2.87 0.70
CA ASP A 124 9.33 2.00 0.76
C ASP A 124 10.03 2.05 2.13
N ALA A 125 10.29 3.23 2.68
CA ALA A 125 10.93 3.39 3.98
C ALA A 125 10.12 2.75 5.13
N GLN A 126 8.77 2.83 5.10
CA GLN A 126 7.90 2.23 6.11
C GLN A 126 7.86 0.70 6.00
N ARG A 127 7.82 0.16 4.78
CA ARG A 127 7.89 -1.29 4.52
C ARG A 127 9.22 -1.86 4.99
N LYS A 128 10.32 -1.20 4.65
CA LYS A 128 11.68 -1.53 5.09
C LYS A 128 11.81 -1.56 6.62
N ALA A 129 11.30 -0.53 7.29
CA ALA A 129 11.30 -0.47 8.75
C ALA A 129 10.47 -1.61 9.39
N THR A 130 9.34 -2.01 8.76
CA THR A 130 8.53 -3.14 9.22
C THR A 130 9.29 -4.46 9.10
N ARG A 131 10.02 -4.67 8.02
CA ARG A 131 10.86 -5.86 7.85
C ARG A 131 11.99 -5.90 8.88
N ILE A 132 12.70 -4.78 9.07
CA ILE A 132 13.75 -4.65 10.10
C ILE A 132 13.18 -5.00 11.49
N ALA A 133 11.96 -4.55 11.80
CA ALA A 133 11.30 -4.90 13.06
C ALA A 133 11.10 -6.43 13.21
N GLY A 134 10.72 -7.12 12.12
CA GLY A 134 10.61 -8.58 12.09
C GLY A 134 11.94 -9.28 12.33
N GLU A 135 13.00 -8.84 11.67
CA GLU A 135 14.36 -9.38 11.82
C GLU A 135 14.90 -9.16 13.24
N LEU A 136 14.70 -7.97 13.81
CA LEU A 136 15.06 -7.69 15.22
C LEU A 136 14.27 -8.55 16.22
N ALA A 137 13.07 -9.00 15.85
CA ALA A 137 12.29 -9.95 16.63
C ALA A 137 12.76 -11.41 16.46
N GLY A 138 13.72 -11.67 15.58
CA GLY A 138 14.20 -13.01 15.22
C GLY A 138 13.21 -13.77 14.35
N LEU A 139 12.49 -13.07 13.48
CA LEU A 139 11.61 -13.61 12.45
C LEU A 139 12.25 -13.41 11.07
N ASN A 140 12.22 -14.45 10.26
CA ASN A 140 12.48 -14.35 8.84
C ASN A 140 11.18 -13.90 8.16
N VAL A 141 11.12 -12.65 7.67
CA VAL A 141 9.93 -12.08 7.04
C VAL A 141 9.90 -12.51 5.58
N LEU A 142 9.22 -13.62 5.30
CA LEU A 142 9.12 -14.19 3.95
C LEU A 142 8.40 -13.26 2.98
N ARG A 143 7.37 -12.55 3.48
CA ARG A 143 6.58 -11.62 2.67
C ARG A 143 5.95 -10.52 3.52
N LEU A 144 5.90 -9.30 2.95
CA LEU A 144 4.98 -8.25 3.38
C LEU A 144 3.74 -8.33 2.49
N VAL A 145 2.55 -8.39 3.08
CA VAL A 145 1.27 -8.39 2.38
C VAL A 145 0.50 -7.12 2.70
N ASN A 146 -0.17 -6.53 1.72
CA ASN A 146 -1.00 -5.34 1.98
C ASN A 146 -2.21 -5.72 2.85
N GLU A 147 -2.55 -4.92 3.87
CA GLU A 147 -3.66 -5.16 4.80
C GLU A 147 -5.00 -5.41 4.07
N PRO A 148 -5.43 -4.60 3.08
CA PRO A 148 -6.64 -4.88 2.33
C PRO A 148 -6.55 -6.16 1.48
N THR A 149 -5.36 -6.47 0.97
CA THR A 149 -5.11 -7.73 0.25
C THR A 149 -5.22 -8.93 1.19
N ALA A 150 -4.65 -8.86 2.39
CA ALA A 150 -4.82 -9.88 3.41
C ALA A 150 -6.30 -10.03 3.80
N ALA A 151 -7.00 -8.93 4.07
CA ALA A 151 -8.43 -8.97 4.38
C ALA A 151 -9.23 -9.68 3.28
N SER A 152 -8.94 -9.39 2.00
CA SER A 152 -9.62 -10.03 0.87
C SER A 152 -9.37 -11.53 0.79
N LEU A 153 -8.16 -11.99 1.11
CA LEU A 153 -7.84 -13.42 1.17
C LEU A 153 -8.70 -14.14 2.21
N ALA A 154 -8.87 -13.55 3.40
CA ALA A 154 -9.74 -14.12 4.43
C ALA A 154 -11.20 -14.24 3.97
N TYR A 155 -11.69 -13.27 3.19
CA TYR A 155 -13.02 -13.32 2.58
C TYR A 155 -13.11 -14.33 1.43
N GLY A 156 -12.07 -14.41 0.59
CA GLY A 156 -12.04 -15.20 -0.64
C GLY A 156 -11.98 -16.71 -0.41
N VAL A 157 -11.30 -17.19 0.65
CA VAL A 157 -11.17 -18.63 0.97
C VAL A 157 -12.53 -19.32 1.07
N HIS A 158 -13.57 -18.63 1.51
CA HIS A 158 -14.91 -19.21 1.72
C HIS A 158 -15.86 -19.05 0.52
N ARG A 159 -15.44 -18.42 -0.61
CA ARG A 159 -16.37 -18.01 -1.69
C ARG A 159 -15.79 -18.18 -3.10
N ARG A 160 -15.15 -19.32 -3.37
CA ARG A 160 -14.38 -19.59 -4.61
C ARG A 160 -15.19 -19.56 -5.92
N ASP A 161 -16.51 -19.72 -5.87
CA ASP A 161 -17.33 -19.97 -7.06
C ASP A 161 -18.10 -18.75 -7.58
N SER A 162 -17.77 -17.53 -7.15
CA SER A 162 -18.53 -16.33 -7.55
C SER A 162 -17.63 -15.20 -8.01
N GLU A 163 -17.90 -14.68 -9.21
CA GLU A 163 -17.36 -13.39 -9.65
C GLU A 163 -17.89 -12.27 -8.77
N ARG A 164 -17.02 -11.49 -8.15
CA ARG A 164 -17.40 -10.39 -7.24
C ARG A 164 -16.41 -9.24 -7.22
N LYS A 165 -16.97 -8.04 -7.12
CA LYS A 165 -16.22 -6.79 -6.95
C LYS A 165 -16.41 -6.26 -5.55
N PHE A 166 -15.29 -6.05 -4.85
CA PHE A 166 -15.27 -5.59 -3.48
C PHE A 166 -14.64 -4.21 -3.37
N LEU A 167 -15.14 -3.42 -2.45
CA LEU A 167 -14.39 -2.29 -1.91
C LEU A 167 -14.06 -2.57 -0.46
N ILE A 168 -12.78 -2.59 -0.14
CA ILE A 168 -12.29 -2.68 1.24
C ILE A 168 -12.04 -1.26 1.74
N PHE A 169 -12.69 -0.92 2.85
CA PHE A 169 -12.56 0.34 3.57
C PHE A 169 -11.90 0.02 4.92
N ASP A 170 -10.60 0.17 4.97
CA ASP A 170 -9.80 -0.17 6.14
C ASP A 170 -9.45 1.09 6.92
N LEU A 171 -10.14 1.31 8.04
CA LEU A 171 -9.88 2.40 8.98
C LEU A 171 -9.37 1.82 10.29
N GLY A 172 -8.06 1.77 10.41
CA GLY A 172 -7.36 1.32 11.60
C GLY A 172 -7.22 2.41 12.67
N GLY A 173 -6.34 2.17 13.64
CA GLY A 173 -6.04 3.16 14.68
C GLY A 173 -5.26 4.37 14.17
N GLY A 174 -4.39 4.20 13.16
CA GLY A 174 -3.48 5.25 12.69
C GLY A 174 -3.44 5.47 11.19
N THR A 175 -3.99 4.57 10.39
CA THR A 175 -3.98 4.61 8.92
C THR A 175 -5.36 4.37 8.36
N PHE A 176 -5.58 4.87 7.15
CA PHE A 176 -6.77 4.64 6.36
C PHE A 176 -6.40 4.18 4.96
N ASP A 177 -6.85 3.01 4.57
CA ASP A 177 -6.64 2.42 3.25
C ASP A 177 -7.97 2.08 2.56
N VAL A 178 -8.01 2.27 1.25
CA VAL A 178 -9.14 1.89 0.40
C VAL A 178 -8.61 1.10 -0.78
N SER A 179 -9.12 -0.11 -0.97
CA SER A 179 -8.78 -0.93 -2.12
C SER A 179 -10.04 -1.43 -2.82
N VAL A 180 -10.01 -1.41 -4.14
CA VAL A 180 -11.04 -1.98 -5.01
C VAL A 180 -10.48 -3.25 -5.62
N LEU A 181 -11.17 -4.36 -5.43
CA LEU A 181 -10.74 -5.68 -5.86
C LEU A 181 -11.79 -6.32 -6.77
N ASP A 182 -11.30 -7.13 -7.69
CA ASP A 182 -12.10 -7.97 -8.56
C ASP A 182 -11.73 -9.44 -8.30
N PHE A 183 -12.71 -10.27 -8.02
CA PHE A 183 -12.55 -11.70 -7.84
C PHE A 183 -13.21 -12.44 -9.00
N PHE A 184 -12.43 -13.17 -9.76
CA PHE A 184 -12.86 -13.86 -10.97
C PHE A 184 -12.11 -15.18 -11.12
N GLU A 185 -12.82 -16.30 -11.30
CA GLU A 185 -12.26 -17.64 -11.56
C GLU A 185 -11.07 -18.05 -10.65
N GLY A 186 -11.15 -17.76 -9.33
CA GLY A 186 -10.08 -18.07 -8.39
C GLY A 186 -8.94 -17.04 -8.36
N VAL A 187 -8.97 -16.02 -9.24
CA VAL A 187 -7.99 -14.94 -9.25
C VAL A 187 -8.54 -13.74 -8.45
N MET A 188 -7.79 -13.29 -7.47
CA MET A 188 -8.05 -12.06 -6.73
C MET A 188 -7.16 -10.95 -7.29
N GLU A 189 -7.76 -9.98 -7.97
CA GLU A 189 -7.07 -8.86 -8.58
C GLU A 189 -7.32 -7.57 -7.83
N VAL A 190 -6.26 -6.89 -7.36
CA VAL A 190 -6.34 -5.52 -6.86
C VAL A 190 -6.39 -4.58 -8.05
N ARG A 191 -7.51 -3.86 -8.24
CA ARG A 191 -7.71 -2.90 -9.35
C ARG A 191 -7.19 -1.51 -9.02
N ALA A 192 -7.32 -1.11 -7.77
CA ALA A 192 -6.79 0.17 -7.28
C ALA A 192 -6.61 0.13 -5.77
N SER A 193 -5.58 0.80 -5.27
CA SER A 193 -5.33 1.01 -3.85
C SER A 193 -4.88 2.44 -3.59
N THR A 194 -5.38 3.06 -2.53
CA THR A 194 -5.03 4.41 -2.11
C THR A 194 -5.32 4.58 -0.62
N GLY A 195 -4.73 5.61 0.02
CA GLY A 195 -4.93 5.77 1.46
C GLY A 195 -4.46 7.12 2.00
N ASP A 196 -4.47 7.20 3.33
CA ASP A 196 -3.92 8.30 4.13
C ASP A 196 -3.20 7.70 5.35
N ASN A 197 -1.85 7.73 5.35
CA ASN A 197 -1.00 7.12 6.38
C ASN A 197 -1.07 7.86 7.74
N PHE A 198 -1.77 8.99 7.80
CA PHE A 198 -1.92 9.82 8.99
C PHE A 198 -3.39 10.11 9.31
N LEU A 199 -4.29 9.16 8.99
CA LEU A 199 -5.71 9.24 9.31
C LEU A 199 -6.17 7.92 9.89
N GLY A 200 -6.61 7.92 11.16
CA GLY A 200 -7.10 6.72 11.83
C GLY A 200 -7.90 7.07 13.09
N GLY A 201 -8.28 6.06 13.83
CA GLY A 201 -9.08 6.21 15.06
C GLY A 201 -8.47 7.14 16.11
N GLU A 202 -7.15 7.26 16.11
CA GLU A 202 -6.40 8.18 16.98
C GLU A 202 -6.73 9.65 16.69
N ASP A 203 -6.84 10.02 15.42
CA ASP A 203 -7.16 11.41 15.02
C ASP A 203 -8.56 11.82 15.50
N PHE A 204 -9.50 10.87 15.54
CA PHE A 204 -10.82 11.10 16.11
C PHE A 204 -10.76 11.29 17.64
N THR A 205 -9.91 10.55 18.32
CA THR A 205 -9.67 10.73 19.77
C THR A 205 -9.04 12.08 20.04
N GLU A 206 -8.01 12.46 19.29
CA GLU A 206 -7.36 13.78 19.40
C GLU A 206 -8.34 14.94 19.14
N ALA A 207 -9.26 14.80 18.18
CA ALA A 207 -10.29 15.81 17.94
C ALA A 207 -11.21 16.01 19.17
N LEU A 208 -11.55 14.93 19.88
CA LEU A 208 -12.34 15.02 21.12
C LEU A 208 -11.53 15.64 22.27
N VAL A 209 -10.25 15.33 22.39
CA VAL A 209 -9.31 15.98 23.33
C VAL A 209 -9.24 17.49 23.07
N ALA A 210 -9.07 17.88 21.82
CA ALA A 210 -9.02 19.28 21.40
C ALA A 210 -10.33 20.01 21.74
N LEU A 211 -11.49 19.37 21.50
CA LEU A 211 -12.81 19.92 21.88
C LEU A 211 -12.90 20.14 23.38
N PHE A 212 -12.47 19.17 24.20
CA PHE A 212 -12.47 19.31 25.67
C PHE A 212 -11.62 20.50 26.12
N CYS A 213 -10.40 20.60 25.61
CA CYS A 213 -9.50 21.70 25.92
C CYS A 213 -10.10 23.06 25.52
N GLN A 214 -10.67 23.16 24.32
CA GLN A 214 -11.32 24.37 23.83
C GLN A 214 -12.49 24.79 24.71
N ARG A 215 -13.38 23.86 25.09
CA ARG A 215 -14.56 24.14 25.91
C ARG A 215 -14.23 24.58 27.35
N ASN A 216 -13.11 24.12 27.85
CA ASN A 216 -12.65 24.45 29.20
C ASN A 216 -11.54 25.52 29.24
N ASN A 217 -11.24 26.20 28.12
CA ASN A 217 -10.17 27.19 27.99
C ASN A 217 -8.79 26.68 28.47
N LEU A 218 -8.51 25.40 28.25
CA LEU A 218 -7.24 24.76 28.55
C LEU A 218 -6.33 24.78 27.31
N ARG A 219 -5.03 24.87 27.54
CA ARG A 219 -4.02 24.63 26.50
C ARG A 219 -3.52 23.21 26.65
N ALA A 220 -3.62 22.41 25.59
CA ALA A 220 -3.18 21.01 25.63
C ALA A 220 -1.70 20.89 26.01
N GLU A 221 -0.85 21.80 25.52
CA GLU A 221 0.60 21.84 25.78
C GLU A 221 0.93 22.21 27.25
N ALA A 222 -0.02 22.79 27.99
CA ALA A 222 0.15 23.17 29.40
C ALA A 222 -0.27 22.04 30.36
N LEU A 223 -0.88 20.96 29.85
CA LEU A 223 -1.22 19.81 30.66
C LEU A 223 0.04 19.03 31.04
N THR A 224 0.09 18.52 32.26
CA THR A 224 1.13 17.56 32.63
C THR A 224 0.97 16.27 31.78
N PRO A 225 2.05 15.52 31.51
CA PRO A 225 1.96 14.27 30.76
C PRO A 225 0.88 13.30 31.29
N ILE A 226 0.74 13.20 32.60
CA ILE A 226 -0.29 12.37 33.26
C ILE A 226 -1.71 12.90 32.98
N ALA A 227 -1.92 14.22 33.07
CA ALA A 227 -3.23 14.83 32.82
C ALA A 227 -3.62 14.69 31.34
N ALA A 228 -2.69 14.94 30.43
CA ALA A 228 -2.89 14.77 28.99
C ALA A 228 -3.26 13.31 28.66
N GLN A 229 -2.56 12.34 29.21
CA GLN A 229 -2.82 10.92 28.97
C GLN A 229 -4.17 10.47 29.57
N ARG A 230 -4.55 10.97 30.76
CA ARG A 230 -5.87 10.71 31.33
C ARG A 230 -6.99 11.27 30.47
N LEU A 231 -6.85 12.48 29.96
CA LEU A 231 -7.82 13.09 29.07
C LEU A 231 -7.95 12.29 27.78
N HIS A 232 -6.82 11.93 27.17
CA HIS A 232 -6.79 11.11 25.96
C HIS A 232 -7.51 9.76 26.15
N GLN A 233 -7.25 9.07 27.26
CA GLN A 233 -7.94 7.81 27.56
C GLN A 233 -9.44 8.00 27.73
N GLN A 234 -9.88 9.06 28.42
CA GLN A 234 -11.31 9.32 28.57
C GLN A 234 -11.96 9.64 27.21
N ALA A 235 -11.28 10.37 26.34
CA ALA A 235 -11.75 10.65 24.99
C ALA A 235 -11.86 9.36 24.14
N GLU A 236 -10.85 8.47 24.21
CA GLU A 236 -10.89 7.16 23.56
C GLU A 236 -12.03 6.29 24.09
N ARG A 237 -12.21 6.26 25.42
CA ARG A 237 -13.33 5.55 26.05
C ARG A 237 -14.68 6.13 25.63
N ALA A 238 -14.82 7.47 25.60
CA ALA A 238 -16.04 8.13 25.15
C ALA A 238 -16.37 7.78 23.71
N LYS A 239 -15.36 7.83 22.80
CA LYS A 239 -15.49 7.40 21.42
C LYS A 239 -16.02 5.96 21.32
N ARG A 240 -15.48 5.02 22.10
CA ARG A 240 -15.93 3.61 22.11
C ARG A 240 -17.33 3.45 22.67
N LEU A 241 -17.68 4.14 23.76
CA LEU A 241 -19.01 4.06 24.37
C LEU A 241 -20.10 4.60 23.46
N LEU A 242 -19.87 5.73 22.81
CA LEU A 242 -20.77 6.30 21.80
C LEU A 242 -20.89 5.39 20.55
N THR A 243 -19.92 4.49 20.33
CA THR A 243 -19.94 3.51 19.22
C THR A 243 -20.72 2.24 19.57
N GLN A 244 -20.46 1.66 20.75
CA GLN A 244 -20.92 0.29 21.07
C GLN A 244 -22.29 0.23 21.70
N ASN A 245 -22.64 1.18 22.56
CA ASN A 245 -23.79 1.05 23.47
C ASN A 245 -24.95 1.98 23.12
N GLY A 246 -24.84 2.82 22.05
CA GLY A 246 -25.88 3.81 21.77
C GLY A 246 -26.13 4.74 22.96
N ALA A 247 -25.08 5.00 23.77
CA ALA A 247 -25.19 5.92 24.89
C ALA A 247 -25.61 7.29 24.39
N ASP A 248 -26.62 7.89 25.03
CA ASP A 248 -27.13 9.20 24.63
C ASP A 248 -26.06 10.27 24.84
N SER A 249 -25.30 10.21 25.92
CA SER A 249 -24.15 11.08 26.19
C SER A 249 -23.11 10.40 27.08
N VAL A 250 -21.88 10.93 27.05
CA VAL A 250 -20.75 10.52 27.88
C VAL A 250 -20.08 11.78 28.43
N THR A 251 -19.73 11.76 29.72
CA THR A 251 -19.05 12.89 30.37
C THR A 251 -17.54 12.61 30.48
N LEU A 252 -16.73 13.51 29.92
CA LEU A 252 -15.29 13.57 30.16
C LEU A 252 -15.03 14.49 31.36
N LYS A 253 -14.09 14.12 32.25
CA LYS A 253 -13.71 14.91 33.43
C LYS A 253 -12.22 14.93 33.63
N LEU A 254 -11.66 16.07 33.93
CA LEU A 254 -10.22 16.23 34.19
C LEU A 254 -10.01 17.24 35.33
N THR A 255 -9.20 16.87 36.31
CA THR A 255 -8.75 17.79 37.34
C THR A 255 -7.37 18.34 36.95
N VAL A 256 -7.25 19.66 36.88
CA VAL A 256 -6.00 20.37 36.58
C VAL A 256 -5.73 21.34 37.73
N GLY A 257 -4.70 21.09 38.53
CA GLY A 257 -4.51 21.74 39.81
C GLY A 257 -5.68 21.44 40.75
N ASP A 258 -6.33 22.45 41.31
CA ASP A 258 -7.52 22.31 42.16
C ASP A 258 -8.86 22.46 41.42
N ALA A 259 -8.82 22.71 40.11
CA ALA A 259 -10.01 22.92 39.28
C ALA A 259 -10.48 21.63 38.60
N GLU A 260 -11.77 21.33 38.71
CA GLU A 260 -12.42 20.25 37.97
C GLU A 260 -13.00 20.81 36.67
N HIS A 261 -12.66 20.17 35.56
CA HIS A 261 -13.15 20.48 34.21
C HIS A 261 -13.99 19.32 33.69
N GLY A 262 -15.05 19.65 32.97
CA GLY A 262 -15.98 18.65 32.43
C GLY A 262 -16.49 18.99 31.04
N LEU A 263 -16.84 17.95 30.28
CA LEU A 263 -17.52 18.07 28.99
C LEU A 263 -18.49 16.92 28.83
N GLU A 264 -19.76 17.25 28.66
CA GLU A 264 -20.76 16.27 28.21
C GLU A 264 -20.73 16.22 26.69
N LEU A 265 -20.63 15.00 26.15
CA LEU A 265 -20.49 14.72 24.73
C LEU A 265 -21.54 13.72 24.29
N ASP A 266 -22.42 14.11 23.39
CA ASP A 266 -23.34 13.24 22.69
C ASP A 266 -22.77 12.80 21.31
N ALA A 267 -23.41 11.81 20.68
CA ALA A 267 -23.00 11.30 19.38
C ALA A 267 -23.02 12.39 18.26
N ALA A 268 -23.99 13.32 18.34
CA ALA A 268 -24.10 14.39 17.34
C ALA A 268 -22.99 15.44 17.51
N ALA A 269 -22.61 15.77 18.75
CA ALA A 269 -21.50 16.66 19.02
C ALA A 269 -20.15 16.02 18.60
N ALA A 270 -19.97 14.72 18.85
CA ALA A 270 -18.80 13.97 18.39
C ALA A 270 -18.73 13.97 16.84
N GLU A 271 -19.83 13.69 16.13
CA GLU A 271 -19.90 13.71 14.67
C GLU A 271 -19.55 15.10 14.12
N ARG A 272 -20.12 16.18 14.68
CA ARG A 272 -19.78 17.56 14.26
C ARG A 272 -18.31 17.90 14.48
N THR A 273 -17.74 17.49 15.60
CA THR A 273 -16.32 17.73 15.92
C THR A 273 -15.40 17.03 14.93
N CYS A 274 -15.77 15.82 14.52
CA CYS A 274 -14.98 14.99 13.61
C CYS A 274 -15.32 15.19 12.11
N GLU A 275 -16.20 16.13 11.76
CA GLU A 275 -16.66 16.35 10.37
C GLU A 275 -15.48 16.52 9.38
N HIS A 276 -14.46 17.28 9.77
CA HIS A 276 -13.27 17.49 8.93
C HIS A 276 -12.50 16.17 8.66
N LEU A 277 -12.47 15.22 9.60
CA LEU A 277 -11.87 13.89 9.42
C LEU A 277 -12.75 13.03 8.50
N LEU A 278 -14.08 13.10 8.66
CA LEU A 278 -15.02 12.40 7.78
C LEU A 278 -14.89 12.87 6.32
N GLN A 279 -14.64 14.16 6.09
CA GLN A 279 -14.38 14.70 4.74
C GLN A 279 -13.03 14.21 4.18
N ARG A 280 -12.01 14.02 5.02
CA ARG A 280 -10.73 13.43 4.59
C ARG A 280 -10.88 11.98 4.12
N LEU A 281 -11.75 11.17 4.74
CA LEU A 281 -12.03 9.79 4.33
C LEU A 281 -12.62 9.67 2.92
N ARG A 282 -13.35 10.68 2.45
CA ARG A 282 -14.01 10.65 1.12
C ARG A 282 -13.01 10.64 -0.05
N LYS A 283 -11.95 11.45 0.05
CA LYS A 283 -10.99 11.63 -1.05
C LYS A 283 -10.30 10.34 -1.51
N PRO A 284 -9.75 9.49 -0.62
CA PRO A 284 -9.19 8.20 -1.03
C PRO A 284 -10.25 7.28 -1.66
N VAL A 285 -11.49 7.25 -1.14
CA VAL A 285 -12.56 6.43 -1.72
C VAL A 285 -12.89 6.86 -3.16
N GLU A 286 -13.10 8.16 -3.38
CA GLU A 286 -13.38 8.72 -4.71
C GLU A 286 -12.22 8.47 -5.69
N ARG A 287 -10.96 8.52 -5.18
CA ARG A 287 -9.77 8.23 -5.96
C ARG A 287 -9.68 6.75 -6.34
N ALA A 288 -9.89 5.84 -5.40
CA ALA A 288 -9.86 4.40 -5.66
C ALA A 288 -10.91 3.98 -6.70
N LEU A 289 -12.13 4.47 -6.58
CA LEU A 289 -13.22 4.21 -7.54
C LEU A 289 -12.88 4.72 -8.95
N ARG A 290 -12.34 5.93 -9.06
CA ARG A 290 -11.92 6.48 -10.36
C ARG A 290 -10.78 5.70 -10.98
N ASP A 291 -9.76 5.36 -10.17
CA ASP A 291 -8.57 4.67 -10.65
C ASP A 291 -8.87 3.21 -11.03
N SER A 292 -9.80 2.54 -10.32
CA SER A 292 -10.23 1.18 -10.64
C SER A 292 -11.10 1.07 -11.90
N LYS A 293 -11.67 2.19 -12.35
CA LYS A 293 -12.67 2.23 -13.44
C LYS A 293 -13.92 1.38 -13.17
N ILE A 294 -14.17 1.01 -11.90
CA ILE A 294 -15.35 0.25 -11.48
C ILE A 294 -16.42 1.24 -10.99
N ALA A 295 -17.59 1.16 -11.58
CA ALA A 295 -18.74 1.99 -11.17
C ALA A 295 -19.25 1.55 -9.78
N VAL A 296 -19.79 2.51 -9.00
CA VAL A 296 -20.26 2.25 -7.63
C VAL A 296 -21.37 1.19 -7.58
N ASP A 297 -22.23 1.15 -8.58
CA ASP A 297 -23.33 0.19 -8.72
C ASP A 297 -22.85 -1.20 -9.15
N ALA A 298 -21.65 -1.31 -9.73
CA ALA A 298 -21.02 -2.57 -10.09
C ALA A 298 -20.28 -3.24 -8.92
N LEU A 299 -20.12 -2.57 -7.79
CA LEU A 299 -19.56 -3.18 -6.59
C LEU A 299 -20.58 -4.13 -5.96
N ASP A 300 -20.21 -5.32 -5.60
CA ASP A 300 -21.08 -6.30 -4.92
C ASP A 300 -21.12 -6.06 -3.42
N GLU A 301 -19.98 -5.84 -2.79
CA GLU A 301 -19.88 -5.64 -1.34
C GLU A 301 -18.91 -4.50 -0.98
N ILE A 302 -19.21 -3.81 0.12
CA ILE A 302 -18.31 -2.88 0.80
C ILE A 302 -17.93 -3.51 2.13
N ILE A 303 -16.65 -3.79 2.32
CA ILE A 303 -16.12 -4.49 3.47
C ILE A 303 -15.44 -3.48 4.39
N LEU A 304 -15.88 -3.41 5.64
CA LEU A 304 -15.24 -2.59 6.66
C LEU A 304 -14.19 -3.39 7.41
N VAL A 305 -12.98 -2.85 7.47
CA VAL A 305 -11.82 -3.39 8.16
C VAL A 305 -11.29 -2.34 9.14
N GLY A 306 -10.60 -2.80 10.19
CA GLY A 306 -10.04 -1.95 11.24
C GLY A 306 -11.06 -1.48 12.27
N GLY A 307 -10.64 -1.38 13.54
CA GLY A 307 -11.53 -1.09 14.66
C GLY A 307 -12.25 0.24 14.59
N ALA A 308 -11.64 1.27 13.99
CA ALA A 308 -12.25 2.60 13.86
C ALA A 308 -13.39 2.64 12.82
N SER A 309 -13.47 1.68 11.91
CA SER A 309 -14.60 1.54 10.98
C SER A 309 -15.94 1.22 11.68
N ARG A 310 -15.89 0.77 12.94
CA ARG A 310 -17.07 0.50 13.76
C ARG A 310 -17.82 1.76 14.18
N MET A 311 -17.18 2.94 14.17
CA MET A 311 -17.81 4.20 14.58
C MET A 311 -19.09 4.47 13.76
N PRO A 312 -20.24 4.79 14.43
CA PRO A 312 -21.52 5.03 13.74
C PRO A 312 -21.42 6.11 12.66
N MET A 313 -20.66 7.19 12.93
CA MET A 313 -20.45 8.29 11.98
C MET A 313 -19.71 7.83 10.71
N VAL A 314 -18.76 6.88 10.83
CA VAL A 314 -18.05 6.30 9.70
C VAL A 314 -18.98 5.38 8.90
N ARG A 315 -19.72 4.48 9.59
CA ARG A 315 -20.69 3.59 8.94
C ARG A 315 -21.78 4.35 8.21
N LYS A 316 -22.27 5.45 8.81
CA LYS A 316 -23.23 6.39 8.21
C LYS A 316 -22.66 7.06 6.96
N LEU A 317 -21.39 7.52 7.03
CA LEU A 317 -20.68 8.09 5.87
C LEU A 317 -20.62 7.08 4.73
N VAL A 318 -20.12 5.87 5.00
CA VAL A 318 -19.98 4.78 4.01
C VAL A 318 -21.34 4.44 3.41
N SER A 319 -22.36 4.23 4.26
CA SER A 319 -23.73 3.93 3.79
C SER A 319 -24.29 5.03 2.90
N LYS A 320 -24.01 6.30 3.21
CA LYS A 320 -24.45 7.45 2.39
C LYS A 320 -23.70 7.53 1.06
N MET A 321 -22.39 7.20 1.05
CA MET A 321 -21.59 7.23 -0.19
C MET A 321 -22.00 6.14 -1.18
N PHE A 322 -22.38 4.97 -0.69
CA PHE A 322 -22.67 3.81 -1.53
C PHE A 322 -24.17 3.48 -1.65
N GLY A 323 -25.06 4.18 -0.94
CA GLY A 323 -26.50 3.93 -0.95
C GLY A 323 -26.93 2.59 -0.32
N ARG A 324 -26.02 1.89 0.37
CA ARG A 324 -26.24 0.58 1.00
C ARG A 324 -25.40 0.38 2.25
N LEU A 325 -25.80 -0.58 3.09
CA LEU A 325 -25.06 -0.92 4.30
C LEU A 325 -23.80 -1.72 3.94
N PRO A 326 -22.66 -1.45 4.60
CA PRO A 326 -21.46 -2.26 4.44
C PRO A 326 -21.65 -3.67 5.00
N ALA A 327 -20.93 -4.64 4.43
CA ALA A 327 -20.93 -6.03 4.90
C ALA A 327 -20.26 -6.16 6.28
N ALA A 328 -20.79 -7.05 7.13
CA ALA A 328 -20.33 -7.26 8.49
C ALA A 328 -20.18 -8.76 8.82
N HIS A 329 -19.69 -9.55 7.86
CA HIS A 329 -19.61 -11.02 8.01
C HIS A 329 -18.41 -11.47 8.84
N LEU A 330 -17.29 -10.74 8.80
CA LEU A 330 -16.09 -11.03 9.56
C LEU A 330 -15.83 -9.91 10.59
N ASN A 331 -15.10 -10.27 11.63
CA ASN A 331 -14.65 -9.30 12.61
C ASN A 331 -13.60 -8.36 11.99
N PRO A 332 -13.85 -7.06 11.88
CA PRO A 332 -12.93 -6.12 11.24
C PRO A 332 -11.59 -5.97 11.97
N ASP A 333 -11.48 -6.42 13.22
CA ASP A 333 -10.22 -6.40 13.97
C ASP A 333 -9.34 -7.64 13.72
N GLU A 334 -9.89 -8.72 13.16
CA GLU A 334 -9.23 -10.04 13.04
C GLU A 334 -8.91 -10.42 11.60
N VAL A 335 -9.66 -9.87 10.67
CA VAL A 335 -9.67 -10.29 9.26
C VAL A 335 -8.30 -10.17 8.58
N VAL A 336 -7.50 -9.16 8.94
CA VAL A 336 -6.15 -8.95 8.37
C VAL A 336 -5.18 -10.03 8.82
N ALA A 337 -5.18 -10.39 10.11
CA ALA A 337 -4.32 -11.47 10.63
C ALA A 337 -4.70 -12.83 10.02
N LEU A 338 -6.00 -13.12 9.91
CA LEU A 338 -6.50 -14.33 9.25
C LEU A 338 -6.03 -14.40 7.78
N GLY A 339 -6.14 -13.30 7.05
CA GLY A 339 -5.68 -13.22 5.66
C GLY A 339 -4.16 -13.32 5.53
N ALA A 340 -3.40 -12.77 6.46
CA ALA A 340 -1.95 -12.95 6.51
C ALA A 340 -1.57 -14.43 6.73
N ALA A 341 -2.35 -15.17 7.52
CA ALA A 341 -2.17 -16.61 7.68
C ALA A 341 -2.53 -17.39 6.41
N VAL A 342 -3.59 -17.00 5.68
CA VAL A 342 -3.88 -17.56 4.34
C VAL A 342 -2.70 -17.32 3.40
N GLN A 343 -2.13 -16.11 3.40
CA GLN A 343 -0.95 -15.80 2.59
C GLN A 343 0.27 -16.65 2.99
N ALA A 344 0.43 -16.98 4.27
CA ALA A 344 1.48 -17.90 4.73
C ALA A 344 1.26 -19.31 4.15
N GLY A 345 0.01 -19.79 4.12
CA GLY A 345 -0.37 -21.04 3.47
C GLY A 345 -0.07 -21.05 1.96
N LEU A 346 -0.32 -19.94 1.26
CA LEU A 346 0.03 -19.79 -0.17
C LEU A 346 1.54 -19.82 -0.41
N VAL A 347 2.33 -19.24 0.49
CA VAL A 347 3.80 -19.28 0.42
C VAL A 347 4.32 -20.72 0.55
N THR A 348 3.69 -21.55 1.39
CA THR A 348 4.04 -22.96 1.55
C THR A 348 3.48 -23.86 0.46
N ARG A 349 2.69 -23.34 -0.47
CA ARG A 349 1.95 -24.10 -1.49
C ARG A 349 1.09 -25.18 -0.86
N ASP A 350 0.31 -24.81 0.15
CA ASP A 350 -0.63 -25.72 0.79
C ASP A 350 -1.69 -26.17 -0.23
N ALA A 351 -1.92 -27.48 -0.34
CA ALA A 351 -2.84 -28.08 -1.32
C ALA A 351 -4.29 -27.56 -1.18
N GLY A 352 -4.67 -27.08 0.01
CA GLY A 352 -5.97 -26.43 0.23
C GLY A 352 -6.12 -25.08 -0.45
N LEU A 353 -5.03 -24.48 -0.97
CA LEU A 353 -4.98 -23.15 -1.58
C LEU A 353 -4.47 -23.14 -3.04
N ASP A 354 -4.22 -24.31 -3.64
CA ASP A 354 -3.58 -24.47 -4.96
C ASP A 354 -4.28 -23.73 -6.11
N GLU A 355 -5.55 -23.38 -5.97
CA GLU A 355 -6.34 -22.70 -7.01
C GLU A 355 -6.43 -21.17 -6.81
N MET A 356 -5.81 -20.61 -5.76
CA MET A 356 -5.89 -19.18 -5.49
C MET A 356 -4.68 -18.44 -6.07
N VAL A 357 -4.95 -17.50 -6.94
CA VAL A 357 -3.95 -16.55 -7.47
C VAL A 357 -4.26 -15.15 -6.98
N LEU A 358 -3.26 -14.49 -6.46
CA LEU A 358 -3.35 -13.10 -6.01
C LEU A 358 -2.48 -12.23 -6.89
N THR A 359 -3.05 -11.19 -7.49
CA THR A 359 -2.30 -10.12 -8.13
C THR A 359 -2.38 -8.85 -7.30
N ASP A 360 -1.27 -8.15 -7.19
CA ASP A 360 -1.18 -6.88 -6.47
C ASP A 360 -0.78 -5.75 -7.43
N VAL A 361 -0.80 -4.51 -6.97
CA VAL A 361 -0.49 -3.33 -7.79
C VAL A 361 0.60 -2.48 -7.15
N ALA A 362 1.32 -1.70 -7.96
CA ALA A 362 2.24 -0.69 -7.48
C ALA A 362 1.46 0.40 -6.72
N PRO A 363 1.72 0.63 -5.42
CA PRO A 363 0.91 1.56 -4.61
C PRO A 363 1.15 3.02 -4.99
N TYR A 364 2.34 3.33 -5.52
CA TYR A 364 2.75 4.65 -5.96
C TYR A 364 3.33 4.60 -7.36
N SER A 365 3.28 5.74 -8.04
CA SER A 365 4.03 5.92 -9.28
C SER A 365 5.52 5.92 -9.01
N LEU A 366 6.26 5.20 -9.85
CA LEU A 366 7.72 5.12 -9.86
C LEU A 366 8.24 5.80 -11.13
N GLY A 367 9.20 6.69 -10.99
CA GLY A 367 9.66 7.48 -12.12
C GLY A 367 10.97 8.19 -11.86
N ILE A 368 11.33 9.10 -12.75
CA ILE A 368 12.60 9.82 -12.73
C ILE A 368 12.43 11.34 -12.73
N ASP A 369 13.50 12.03 -12.34
CA ASP A 369 13.65 13.47 -12.54
C ASP A 369 13.87 13.77 -14.04
N THR A 370 13.16 14.74 -14.54
CA THR A 370 13.30 15.20 -15.91
C THR A 370 13.18 16.71 -16.01
N ALA A 371 13.63 17.27 -17.15
CA ALA A 371 13.46 18.66 -17.46
C ALA A 371 12.29 18.86 -18.43
N MET A 372 11.34 19.72 -18.05
CA MET A 372 10.21 20.09 -18.88
C MET A 372 10.56 21.28 -19.77
N GLN A 373 10.26 21.21 -21.05
CA GLN A 373 10.43 22.31 -21.98
C GLN A 373 9.33 23.35 -21.79
N VAL A 374 9.69 24.58 -21.42
CA VAL A 374 8.76 25.71 -21.21
C VAL A 374 8.87 26.80 -22.28
N GLY A 375 9.82 26.69 -23.19
CA GLY A 375 10.05 27.62 -24.32
C GLY A 375 10.94 27.01 -25.36
N ALA A 376 11.26 27.75 -26.43
CA ALA A 376 11.98 27.21 -27.59
C ALA A 376 13.35 26.56 -27.27
N ASN A 377 14.03 27.01 -26.20
CA ASN A 377 15.28 26.41 -25.69
C ASN A 377 15.38 26.53 -24.14
N GLN A 378 14.24 26.62 -23.44
CA GLN A 378 14.21 26.70 -22.00
C GLN A 378 13.69 25.41 -21.39
N TYR A 379 14.50 24.80 -20.55
CA TYR A 379 14.17 23.59 -19.80
C TYR A 379 14.17 23.88 -18.31
N VAL A 380 13.14 23.47 -17.61
CA VAL A 380 13.02 23.57 -16.15
C VAL A 380 13.18 22.16 -15.57
N PRO A 381 14.25 21.89 -14.80
CA PRO A 381 14.45 20.60 -14.15
C PRO A 381 13.52 20.41 -12.96
N GLY A 382 13.52 19.21 -12.37
CA GLY A 382 12.78 18.91 -11.17
C GLY A 382 11.34 18.47 -11.42
N HIS A 383 11.00 18.05 -12.64
CA HIS A 383 9.69 17.49 -12.97
C HIS A 383 9.73 15.97 -12.88
N PHE A 384 8.68 15.41 -12.27
CA PHE A 384 8.51 13.97 -12.14
C PHE A 384 7.92 13.37 -13.42
N LEU A 385 8.63 12.41 -14.01
CA LEU A 385 8.19 11.62 -15.15
C LEU A 385 7.91 10.19 -14.65
N PRO A 386 6.64 9.79 -14.49
CA PRO A 386 6.31 8.42 -14.12
C PRO A 386 6.64 7.44 -15.25
N ILE A 387 7.24 6.30 -14.90
CA ILE A 387 7.53 5.17 -15.80
C ILE A 387 6.60 4.00 -15.49
N ILE A 388 6.42 3.68 -14.19
CA ILE A 388 5.37 2.78 -13.72
C ILE A 388 4.38 3.65 -12.96
N GLU A 389 3.16 3.75 -13.45
CA GLU A 389 2.10 4.49 -12.76
C GLU A 389 1.55 3.67 -11.59
N ARG A 390 1.05 4.35 -10.54
CA ARG A 390 0.32 3.67 -9.46
C ARG A 390 -0.82 2.82 -10.01
N ASN A 391 -1.18 1.80 -9.28
CA ASN A 391 -2.20 0.82 -9.66
C ASN A 391 -1.85 0.00 -10.93
N THR A 392 -0.60 0.03 -11.38
CA THR A 392 -0.11 -0.92 -12.39
C THR A 392 0.07 -2.28 -11.74
N ILE A 393 -0.52 -3.33 -12.34
CA ILE A 393 -0.41 -4.71 -11.86
C ILE A 393 1.06 -5.13 -11.85
N VAL A 394 1.50 -5.78 -10.78
CA VAL A 394 2.86 -6.30 -10.62
C VAL A 394 2.86 -7.83 -10.73
N PRO A 395 3.93 -8.47 -11.28
CA PRO A 395 5.18 -7.85 -11.73
C PRO A 395 5.03 -7.11 -13.08
N VAL A 396 5.83 -6.07 -13.29
CA VAL A 396 5.75 -5.21 -14.48
C VAL A 396 7.12 -4.71 -14.92
N SER A 397 7.30 -4.53 -16.23
CA SER A 397 8.44 -3.83 -16.80
C SER A 397 7.94 -2.74 -17.76
N ARG A 398 8.45 -1.51 -17.60
CA ARG A 398 8.14 -0.35 -18.46
C ARG A 398 9.42 0.36 -18.84
N MET A 399 9.44 0.92 -20.04
CA MET A 399 10.59 1.64 -20.59
C MET A 399 10.16 3.03 -21.06
N GLN A 400 10.97 4.03 -20.76
CA GLN A 400 10.78 5.39 -21.22
C GLN A 400 12.07 5.92 -21.84
N ARG A 401 11.98 6.52 -23.02
CA ARG A 401 13.11 7.18 -23.68
C ARG A 401 13.23 8.62 -23.22
N ILE A 402 14.44 9.01 -22.84
CA ILE A 402 14.80 10.39 -22.49
C ILE A 402 15.93 10.89 -23.37
N PHE A 403 16.01 12.20 -23.54
CA PHE A 403 16.98 12.85 -24.43
C PHE A 403 17.84 13.85 -23.68
N THR A 404 19.05 14.12 -24.24
CA THR A 404 19.89 15.22 -23.79
C THR A 404 19.21 16.56 -24.10
N VAL A 405 19.30 17.51 -23.16
CA VAL A 405 18.66 18.84 -23.26
C VAL A 405 19.63 19.94 -23.65
N SER A 406 20.93 19.64 -23.69
CA SER A 406 21.99 20.58 -24.04
C SER A 406 22.94 19.99 -25.05
N ASP A 407 23.50 20.86 -25.93
CA ASP A 407 24.56 20.45 -26.83
C ASP A 407 25.78 19.97 -26.06
N ARG A 408 26.41 18.90 -26.57
CA ARG A 408 27.60 18.29 -25.96
C ARG A 408 27.43 17.78 -24.53
N GLN A 409 26.21 17.51 -24.09
CA GLN A 409 25.96 16.84 -22.83
C GLN A 409 26.58 15.45 -22.86
N GLN A 410 27.39 15.12 -21.85
CA GLN A 410 28.14 13.85 -21.75
C GLN A 410 27.60 12.91 -20.71
N ILE A 411 26.82 13.41 -19.75
CA ILE A 411 26.34 12.66 -18.61
C ILE A 411 24.83 12.90 -18.44
N LEU A 412 24.09 11.83 -18.25
CA LEU A 412 22.71 11.84 -17.74
C LEU A 412 22.71 11.39 -16.28
N SER A 413 22.13 12.18 -15.40
CA SER A 413 21.85 11.78 -14.02
C SER A 413 20.45 11.18 -13.95
N ILE A 414 20.35 9.91 -13.62
CA ILE A 414 19.10 9.19 -13.43
C ILE A 414 18.78 9.19 -11.95
N LYS A 415 17.85 10.06 -11.55
CA LYS A 415 17.36 10.15 -10.17
C LYS A 415 15.99 9.53 -10.10
N VAL A 416 15.84 8.51 -9.25
CA VAL A 416 14.63 7.70 -9.12
C VAL A 416 13.80 8.19 -7.95
N PHE A 417 12.51 8.33 -8.16
CA PHE A 417 11.55 8.82 -7.17
C PHE A 417 10.29 7.95 -7.12
N GLN A 418 9.66 7.97 -5.95
CA GLN A 418 8.33 7.40 -5.69
C GLN A 418 7.37 8.51 -5.28
N GLY A 419 6.17 8.56 -5.86
CA GLY A 419 5.13 9.52 -5.48
C GLY A 419 4.25 9.99 -6.61
N GLU A 420 3.36 10.94 -6.30
CA GLU A 420 2.33 11.47 -7.21
C GLU A 420 2.45 12.97 -7.46
N ALA A 421 3.41 13.62 -6.83
CA ALA A 421 3.60 15.04 -7.00
C ALA A 421 4.25 15.37 -8.35
N ARG A 422 3.83 16.47 -8.95
CA ARG A 422 4.37 16.95 -10.24
C ARG A 422 5.87 17.30 -10.17
N LEU A 423 6.32 17.75 -9.01
CA LEU A 423 7.72 18.11 -8.76
C LEU A 423 8.42 17.00 -7.98
N THR A 424 9.65 16.69 -8.38
CA THR A 424 10.45 15.66 -7.71
C THR A 424 10.81 16.02 -6.27
N ALA A 425 10.89 17.31 -5.95
CA ALA A 425 11.13 17.80 -4.57
C ALA A 425 10.04 17.40 -3.58
N ASP A 426 8.82 17.13 -4.05
CA ASP A 426 7.66 16.75 -3.25
C ASP A 426 7.44 15.22 -3.27
N ASN A 427 8.32 14.45 -3.92
CA ASN A 427 8.30 13.01 -4.00
C ASN A 427 9.44 12.38 -3.18
N VAL A 428 9.33 11.10 -2.88
CA VAL A 428 10.34 10.36 -2.09
C VAL A 428 11.49 9.92 -3.00
N PRO A 429 12.75 10.34 -2.73
CA PRO A 429 13.90 9.86 -3.49
C PRO A 429 14.22 8.41 -3.11
N LEU A 430 14.44 7.55 -4.11
CA LEU A 430 14.79 6.14 -3.93
C LEU A 430 16.27 5.87 -4.21
N GLY A 431 16.88 6.60 -5.16
CA GLY A 431 18.29 6.45 -5.50
C GLY A 431 18.67 7.26 -6.73
N GLU A 432 19.97 7.28 -7.04
CA GLU A 432 20.50 7.95 -8.23
C GLU A 432 21.74 7.25 -8.77
N PHE A 433 21.96 7.35 -10.07
CA PHE A 433 23.20 6.97 -10.75
C PHE A 433 23.41 7.80 -12.01
N THR A 434 24.62 7.77 -12.54
CA THR A 434 24.98 8.49 -13.75
C THR A 434 25.25 7.54 -14.90
N LEU A 435 24.91 8.00 -16.13
CA LEU A 435 25.14 7.29 -17.37
C LEU A 435 25.89 8.20 -18.34
N ASP A 436 27.03 7.72 -18.86
CA ASP A 436 27.76 8.41 -19.93
C ASP A 436 26.98 8.30 -21.24
N VAL A 437 26.85 9.40 -21.96
CA VAL A 437 26.18 9.46 -23.27
C VAL A 437 27.08 10.09 -24.33
N PRO A 438 26.91 9.72 -25.60
CA PRO A 438 27.71 10.27 -26.70
C PRO A 438 27.56 11.77 -26.84
N VAL A 439 28.67 12.44 -27.15
CA VAL A 439 28.69 13.89 -27.39
C VAL A 439 27.99 14.21 -28.72
N LYS A 440 26.76 14.67 -28.64
CA LYS A 440 25.89 15.01 -29.79
C LYS A 440 25.19 16.36 -29.51
N PRO A 441 24.59 16.96 -30.57
CA PRO A 441 23.63 18.05 -30.35
C PRO A 441 22.47 17.62 -29.46
N ALA A 442 21.83 18.58 -28.76
CA ALA A 442 20.67 18.35 -27.92
C ALA A 442 19.59 17.55 -28.68
N GLY A 443 19.00 16.56 -28.00
CA GLY A 443 17.96 15.67 -28.54
C GLY A 443 18.45 14.54 -29.46
N GLN A 444 19.76 14.46 -29.79
CA GLN A 444 20.32 13.42 -30.68
C GLN A 444 20.99 12.26 -29.91
N ALA A 445 21.19 12.40 -28.62
CA ALA A 445 21.62 11.36 -27.72
C ALA A 445 20.65 11.30 -26.51
N GLY A 446 20.70 10.22 -25.76
CA GLY A 446 19.86 10.05 -24.61
C GLY A 446 19.98 8.66 -24.02
N ALA A 447 18.95 8.22 -23.30
CA ALA A 447 18.88 6.89 -22.73
C ALA A 447 17.48 6.30 -22.80
N ASP A 448 17.43 4.99 -22.99
CA ASP A 448 16.25 4.18 -22.72
C ASP A 448 16.31 3.75 -21.25
N VAL A 449 15.41 4.28 -20.42
CA VAL A 449 15.32 3.98 -18.99
C VAL A 449 14.20 2.99 -18.78
N ARG A 450 14.54 1.80 -18.24
CA ARG A 450 13.62 0.71 -17.98
C ARG A 450 13.48 0.50 -16.48
N PHE A 451 12.25 0.39 -16.02
CA PHE A 451 11.90 -0.01 -14.68
C PHE A 451 11.27 -1.41 -14.72
N THR A 452 11.81 -2.34 -13.94
CA THR A 452 11.23 -3.67 -13.73
C THR A 452 10.93 -3.81 -12.24
N TYR A 453 9.65 -4.00 -11.89
CA TYR A 453 9.17 -4.03 -10.51
C TYR A 453 8.51 -5.38 -10.23
N ASP A 454 8.98 -6.09 -9.19
CA ASP A 454 8.49 -7.41 -8.83
C ASP A 454 7.38 -7.36 -7.77
N ILE A 455 6.78 -8.52 -7.46
CA ILE A 455 5.70 -8.65 -6.45
C ILE A 455 6.18 -8.47 -5.01
N ASN A 456 7.48 -8.41 -4.76
CA ASN A 456 8.08 -8.24 -3.44
C ASN A 456 8.65 -6.83 -3.23
N GLY A 457 8.41 -5.92 -4.20
CA GLY A 457 8.88 -4.55 -4.13
C GLY A 457 10.34 -4.36 -4.56
N VAL A 458 10.94 -5.32 -5.28
CA VAL A 458 12.26 -5.12 -5.88
C VAL A 458 12.11 -4.33 -7.18
N LEU A 459 12.71 -3.15 -7.23
CA LEU A 459 12.76 -2.29 -8.40
C LEU A 459 14.15 -2.34 -9.05
N GLU A 460 14.24 -2.88 -10.24
CA GLU A 460 15.42 -2.76 -11.09
C GLU A 460 15.27 -1.58 -12.05
N VAL A 461 16.27 -0.71 -12.07
CA VAL A 461 16.35 0.44 -12.98
C VAL A 461 17.54 0.23 -13.90
N GLU A 462 17.26 0.03 -15.18
CA GLU A 462 18.25 -0.10 -16.24
C GLU A 462 18.22 1.15 -17.10
N ALA A 463 19.38 1.72 -17.42
CA ALA A 463 19.50 2.80 -18.39
C ALA A 463 20.50 2.42 -19.48
N THR A 464 20.06 2.48 -20.74
CA THR A 464 20.89 2.17 -21.91
C THR A 464 21.05 3.40 -22.79
N ALA A 465 22.26 3.90 -22.92
CA ALA A 465 22.57 5.04 -23.76
C ALA A 465 22.37 4.70 -25.25
N PHE A 466 21.82 5.64 -25.98
CA PHE A 466 21.78 5.54 -27.44
C PHE A 466 22.53 6.72 -28.09
N PRO A 467 23.17 6.50 -29.28
CA PRO A 467 23.21 5.29 -30.09
C PRO A 467 24.24 4.23 -29.65
N ASP A 468 25.07 4.47 -28.64
CA ASP A 468 26.27 3.66 -28.33
C ASP A 468 25.97 2.36 -27.56
N GLY A 469 24.82 2.23 -26.94
CA GLY A 469 24.40 1.02 -26.20
C GLY A 469 25.08 0.82 -24.83
N VAL A 470 25.77 1.82 -24.30
CA VAL A 470 26.35 1.75 -22.93
C VAL A 470 25.22 1.57 -21.91
N LYS A 471 25.32 0.52 -21.09
CA LYS A 471 24.31 0.17 -20.09
C LYS A 471 24.81 0.42 -18.68
N ARG A 472 23.94 0.97 -17.84
CA ARG A 472 24.07 1.02 -16.38
C ARG A 472 22.78 0.49 -15.76
N GLU A 473 22.92 -0.10 -14.59
CA GLU A 473 21.79 -0.63 -13.85
C GLU A 473 21.94 -0.34 -12.35
N MET A 474 20.81 -0.21 -11.68
CA MET A 474 20.70 -0.08 -10.24
C MET A 474 19.52 -0.91 -9.77
N VAL A 475 19.72 -1.68 -8.71
CA VAL A 475 18.63 -2.39 -8.05
C VAL A 475 18.28 -1.63 -6.77
N ILE A 476 17.02 -1.28 -6.66
CA ILE A 476 16.44 -0.66 -5.47
C ILE A 476 15.59 -1.76 -4.82
N GLU A 477 16.08 -2.25 -3.71
CA GLU A 477 15.35 -3.22 -2.91
C GLU A 477 14.52 -2.44 -1.89
N GLU A 478 13.23 -2.73 -1.80
CA GLU A 478 12.43 -2.27 -0.66
C GLU A 478 13.05 -2.78 0.66
N ASN A 479 13.92 -3.79 0.59
CA ASN A 479 14.53 -4.46 1.73
C ASN A 479 15.98 -4.87 1.45
N PRO A 480 16.97 -3.97 1.51
CA PRO A 480 18.36 -4.32 1.32
C PRO A 480 18.83 -5.36 2.33
N GLY A 481 19.46 -6.42 1.83
CA GLY A 481 20.09 -7.46 2.64
C GLY A 481 19.20 -8.66 3.00
N VAL A 482 17.95 -8.70 2.53
CA VAL A 482 17.03 -9.85 2.72
C VAL A 482 17.21 -10.88 1.62
N LEU A 483 17.41 -10.41 0.40
CA LEU A 483 17.71 -11.28 -0.74
C LEU A 483 19.22 -11.26 -0.97
N THR A 484 19.79 -12.44 -1.21
CA THR A 484 21.15 -12.51 -1.70
C THR A 484 21.23 -11.94 -3.11
N PRO A 485 22.39 -11.43 -3.55
CA PRO A 485 22.56 -10.97 -4.94
C PRO A 485 22.22 -12.06 -5.97
N GLU A 486 22.36 -13.34 -5.61
CA GLU A 486 21.97 -14.48 -6.43
C GLU A 486 20.45 -14.59 -6.56
N GLU A 487 19.71 -14.52 -5.47
CA GLU A 487 18.23 -14.57 -5.46
C GLU A 487 17.63 -13.39 -6.22
N ILE A 488 18.20 -12.19 -6.08
CA ILE A 488 17.78 -11.02 -6.84
C ILE A 488 17.98 -11.29 -8.34
N ARG A 489 19.14 -11.80 -8.74
CA ARG A 489 19.44 -12.12 -10.14
C ARG A 489 18.49 -13.18 -10.70
N GLU A 490 18.19 -14.24 -9.94
CA GLU A 490 17.22 -15.28 -10.37
C GLU A 490 15.83 -14.72 -10.56
N ARG A 491 15.33 -13.89 -9.62
CA ARG A 491 14.02 -13.24 -9.72
C ARG A 491 13.94 -12.29 -10.92
N LEU A 492 14.94 -11.44 -11.10
CA LEU A 492 15.00 -10.53 -12.24
C LEU A 492 15.13 -11.27 -13.57
N ALA A 493 15.86 -12.40 -13.59
CA ALA A 493 15.94 -13.27 -14.76
C ALA A 493 14.59 -13.92 -15.11
N ALA A 494 13.80 -14.32 -14.09
CA ALA A 494 12.45 -14.83 -14.31
C ALA A 494 11.49 -13.79 -14.93
N LEU A 495 11.76 -12.50 -14.72
CA LEU A 495 10.99 -11.40 -15.32
C LEU A 495 11.54 -10.96 -16.70
N ALA A 496 12.53 -11.65 -17.25
CA ALA A 496 13.16 -11.26 -18.54
C ALA A 496 12.14 -11.16 -19.68
N ALA A 497 11.10 -11.99 -19.69
CA ALA A 497 10.02 -11.94 -20.69
C ALA A 497 9.25 -10.61 -20.66
N LEU A 498 9.11 -9.97 -19.49
CA LEU A 498 8.44 -8.68 -19.34
C LEU A 498 9.28 -7.52 -19.87
N LYS A 499 10.61 -7.72 -20.03
CA LYS A 499 11.52 -6.70 -20.56
C LYS A 499 11.43 -6.55 -22.09
N ILE A 500 10.67 -7.41 -22.77
CA ILE A 500 10.42 -7.31 -24.21
C ILE A 500 9.36 -6.23 -24.43
N HIS A 501 9.75 -5.17 -25.14
CA HIS A 501 8.80 -4.10 -25.46
C HIS A 501 7.62 -4.67 -26.27
N PRO A 502 6.36 -4.29 -26.02
CA PRO A 502 5.20 -4.82 -26.75
C PRO A 502 5.33 -4.73 -28.27
N ARG A 503 6.00 -3.69 -28.80
CA ARG A 503 6.32 -3.56 -30.23
C ARG A 503 7.17 -4.72 -30.77
N ASP A 504 8.07 -5.26 -29.96
CA ASP A 504 9.00 -6.32 -30.35
C ASP A 504 8.44 -7.72 -30.14
N GLN A 505 7.29 -7.85 -29.49
CA GLN A 505 6.59 -9.13 -29.35
C GLN A 505 6.15 -9.64 -30.72
N LEU A 506 6.37 -10.94 -30.96
CA LEU A 506 6.15 -11.58 -32.27
C LEU A 506 4.74 -11.32 -32.81
N GLU A 507 3.72 -11.42 -31.97
CA GLU A 507 2.31 -11.23 -32.34
C GLU A 507 2.03 -9.83 -32.86
N ASN A 508 2.54 -8.80 -32.16
CA ASN A 508 2.34 -7.41 -32.54
C ASN A 508 3.15 -7.03 -33.80
N ARG A 509 4.36 -7.56 -33.91
CA ARG A 509 5.18 -7.41 -35.13
C ARG A 509 4.51 -8.03 -36.35
N THR A 510 4.00 -9.26 -36.19
CA THR A 510 3.28 -9.95 -37.27
C THR A 510 2.07 -9.16 -37.72
N LEU A 511 1.29 -8.63 -36.76
CA LEU A 511 0.10 -7.83 -37.06
C LEU A 511 0.47 -6.51 -37.78
N LEU A 512 1.50 -5.81 -37.33
CA LEU A 512 1.97 -4.59 -38.00
C LEU A 512 2.46 -4.88 -39.44
N THR A 513 3.24 -5.95 -39.62
CA THR A 513 3.69 -6.36 -40.96
C THR A 513 2.52 -6.68 -41.91
N ARG A 514 1.48 -7.37 -41.40
CA ARG A 514 0.25 -7.62 -42.14
C ARG A 514 -0.49 -6.33 -42.47
N ALA A 515 -0.58 -5.41 -41.49
CA ALA A 515 -1.24 -4.12 -41.65
C ALA A 515 -0.56 -3.24 -42.68
N ASP A 516 0.78 -3.23 -42.71
CA ASP A 516 1.57 -2.49 -43.69
C ASP A 516 1.33 -3.04 -45.12
N ARG A 517 1.29 -4.38 -45.28
CA ARG A 517 0.96 -5.01 -46.55
C ARG A 517 -0.44 -4.59 -47.04
N VAL A 518 -1.45 -4.73 -46.20
CA VAL A 518 -2.84 -4.37 -46.55
C VAL A 518 -2.95 -2.87 -46.85
N TYR A 519 -2.21 -2.03 -46.14
CA TYR A 519 -2.15 -0.60 -46.37
C TYR A 519 -1.55 -0.28 -47.79
N GLU A 520 -0.50 -0.98 -48.19
CA GLU A 520 0.11 -0.81 -49.54
C GLU A 520 -0.86 -1.23 -50.63
N GLU A 521 -1.66 -2.28 -50.43
CA GLU A 521 -2.64 -2.79 -51.38
C GLU A 521 -3.93 -1.96 -51.44
N THR A 522 -4.18 -1.07 -50.47
CA THR A 522 -5.41 -0.27 -50.33
C THR A 522 -5.24 1.15 -50.88
N LEU A 523 -6.31 1.76 -51.43
CA LEU A 523 -6.29 3.10 -52.03
C LEU A 523 -7.42 3.98 -51.45
N GLY A 524 -7.28 5.30 -51.61
CA GLY A 524 -8.31 6.29 -51.32
C GLY A 524 -8.72 6.39 -49.84
N GLU A 525 -10.00 6.50 -49.56
CA GLU A 525 -10.55 6.67 -48.20
C GLU A 525 -10.27 5.46 -47.30
N HIS A 526 -10.27 4.26 -47.87
CA HIS A 526 -9.97 3.03 -47.16
C HIS A 526 -8.53 3.01 -46.65
N ARG A 527 -7.58 3.50 -47.44
CA ARG A 527 -6.17 3.65 -47.04
C ARG A 527 -6.02 4.60 -45.86
N GLN A 528 -6.73 5.75 -45.91
CA GLN A 528 -6.70 6.73 -44.81
C GLN A 528 -7.31 6.16 -43.51
N TYR A 529 -8.41 5.44 -43.65
CA TYR A 529 -9.08 4.78 -42.51
C TYR A 529 -8.16 3.74 -41.87
N LEU A 530 -7.51 2.89 -42.66
CA LEU A 530 -6.57 1.89 -42.18
C LEU A 530 -5.34 2.54 -41.50
N ALA A 531 -4.78 3.62 -42.10
CA ALA A 531 -3.67 4.37 -41.52
C ALA A 531 -3.97 4.88 -40.11
N ALA A 532 -5.19 5.38 -39.88
CA ALA A 532 -5.59 5.87 -38.56
C ALA A 532 -5.62 4.74 -37.49
N HIS A 533 -6.07 3.54 -37.87
CA HIS A 533 -6.10 2.39 -36.96
C HIS A 533 -4.70 1.84 -36.68
N ILE A 534 -3.82 1.79 -37.68
CA ILE A 534 -2.41 1.41 -37.51
C ILE A 534 -1.71 2.39 -36.56
N ALA A 535 -1.88 3.70 -36.79
CA ALA A 535 -1.27 4.73 -35.95
C ALA A 535 -1.79 4.67 -34.49
N ARG A 536 -3.10 4.40 -34.31
CA ARG A 536 -3.69 4.18 -32.97
C ARG A 536 -3.07 2.97 -32.29
N PHE A 537 -2.95 1.84 -33.00
CA PHE A 537 -2.34 0.63 -32.45
C PHE A 537 -0.88 0.85 -32.07
N GLN A 538 -0.10 1.50 -32.94
CA GLN A 538 1.30 1.87 -32.64
C GLN A 538 1.40 2.78 -31.40
N SER A 539 0.50 3.76 -31.26
CA SER A 539 0.47 4.63 -30.08
C SER A 539 0.16 3.85 -28.79
N LEU A 540 -0.71 2.83 -28.86
CA LEU A 540 -1.01 1.95 -27.70
C LEU A 540 0.16 1.05 -27.34
N LEU A 541 0.92 0.56 -28.34
CA LEU A 541 2.16 -0.19 -28.09
C LEU A 541 3.19 0.65 -27.31
N GLU A 542 3.27 1.96 -27.60
CA GLU A 542 4.14 2.87 -26.84
C GLU A 542 3.68 3.10 -25.40
N ARG A 543 2.36 3.07 -25.13
CA ARG A 543 1.81 3.16 -23.78
C ARG A 543 2.02 1.91 -22.95
N GLN A 544 2.33 0.78 -23.58
CA GLN A 544 2.67 -0.50 -22.96
C GLN A 544 1.59 -1.04 -21.99
N ASN A 545 0.33 -0.66 -22.19
CA ASN A 545 -0.81 -1.23 -21.42
C ASN A 545 -1.28 -2.52 -22.08
N ALA A 546 -1.12 -3.66 -21.41
CA ALA A 546 -1.38 -4.98 -21.98
C ALA A 546 -2.86 -5.18 -22.38
N GLU A 547 -3.83 -4.70 -21.55
CA GLU A 547 -5.27 -4.82 -21.85
C GLU A 547 -5.67 -3.99 -23.07
N GLU A 548 -5.23 -2.72 -23.14
CA GLU A 548 -5.51 -1.84 -24.27
C GLU A 548 -4.88 -2.38 -25.56
N ILE A 549 -3.68 -2.95 -25.47
CA ILE A 549 -2.98 -3.59 -26.61
C ILE A 549 -3.73 -4.84 -27.07
N ALA A 550 -4.17 -5.72 -26.16
CA ALA A 550 -4.90 -6.94 -26.50
C ALA A 550 -6.22 -6.61 -27.20
N HIS A 551 -6.98 -5.64 -26.68
CA HIS A 551 -8.22 -5.18 -27.30
C HIS A 551 -7.98 -4.57 -28.69
N ALA A 552 -7.05 -3.63 -28.81
CA ALA A 552 -6.72 -3.00 -30.10
C ALA A 552 -6.14 -4.00 -31.13
N ARG A 553 -5.40 -5.01 -30.68
CA ARG A 553 -4.92 -6.12 -31.53
C ARG A 553 -6.09 -6.88 -32.13
N SER A 554 -7.10 -7.21 -31.31
CA SER A 554 -8.31 -7.89 -31.80
C SER A 554 -9.10 -7.02 -32.80
N GLU A 555 -9.28 -5.72 -32.50
CA GLU A 555 -9.95 -4.78 -33.38
C GLU A 555 -9.22 -4.64 -34.73
N LEU A 556 -7.89 -4.48 -34.70
CA LEU A 556 -7.09 -4.32 -35.92
C LEU A 556 -7.07 -5.61 -36.76
N ASN A 557 -6.96 -6.80 -36.14
CA ASN A 557 -7.08 -8.07 -36.85
C ASN A 557 -8.43 -8.20 -37.54
N ALA A 558 -9.54 -7.96 -36.84
CA ALA A 558 -10.88 -8.04 -37.43
C ALA A 558 -11.08 -7.03 -38.58
N LEU A 559 -10.42 -5.87 -38.49
CA LEU A 559 -10.43 -4.89 -39.57
C LEU A 559 -9.66 -5.41 -40.79
N LEU A 560 -8.45 -5.92 -40.61
CA LEU A 560 -7.63 -6.48 -41.70
C LEU A 560 -8.29 -7.68 -42.39
N ASP A 561 -8.99 -8.53 -41.64
CA ASP A 561 -9.76 -9.66 -42.21
C ASP A 561 -10.82 -9.17 -43.20
N ARG A 562 -11.48 -8.05 -42.96
CA ARG A 562 -12.46 -7.45 -43.87
C ARG A 562 -11.83 -6.96 -45.16
N PHE A 563 -10.60 -6.42 -45.09
CA PHE A 563 -9.85 -5.96 -46.28
C PHE A 563 -9.31 -7.14 -47.08
N ASP A 564 -8.78 -8.18 -46.45
CA ASP A 564 -8.26 -9.38 -47.12
C ASP A 564 -9.37 -10.12 -47.91
N VAL A 565 -10.62 -10.09 -47.43
CA VAL A 565 -11.78 -10.71 -48.13
C VAL A 565 -12.18 -9.92 -49.39
N HIS A 566 -11.92 -8.62 -49.46
CA HIS A 566 -12.31 -7.77 -50.58
C HIS A 566 -11.26 -7.78 -51.74
N VAL A 567 -10.09 -8.32 -51.50
CA VAL A 567 -9.03 -8.44 -52.54
C VAL A 567 -9.15 -9.74 -53.33
N THR A 568 -10.08 -10.64 -52.96
CA THR A 568 -10.23 -11.95 -53.60
C THR A 568 -11.29 -11.96 -54.73
N TYR A 569 -11.71 -10.78 -55.26
CA TYR A 569 -12.56 -10.70 -56.45
C TYR A 569 -12.03 -9.76 -57.49
#